data_1c86bdd39a014a473f5c61a3ad61c456
#
_entry.id   1c86bdd39a014a473f5c61a3ad61c456
#
_cell.length_a   1.000
_cell.length_b   1.000
_cell.length_c   1.000
_cell.angle_alpha   90.00
_cell.angle_beta   90.00
_cell.angle_gamma   90.00
#
_symmetry.space_group_name_H-M   'P 1'
#
loop_
_entity.id
_entity.type
_entity.pdbx_description
1 polymer ?
#
loop_
_entity_poly.entity_id
_entity_poly.type
_entity_poly.pdbx_seq_one_letter_code
_entity_poly.pdbx_strand_id
1 'polypeptide(L)'
;MKHDKELNNRQALEKFLMDVEILDKIESKLSNFNVFETMGMINTEIRHSNVLSWLLTPRENHELGDYIIKNLVQKVVYQTSNDIPGINYNPLEVSLLDYHDFSARREWKNIDVLTVSEANKFVIVIENKVWSSESEHQLKKYYDIIQEEFRDYHKLLIFLTPFGDEASNPQNWVSFDYNSLINIVEKGLSFKGDSLKNSVRLFLEQYIATVRRYIVGDNELEEICRRIYYKHKKALDLIYEYKPDIYSDIANDLEKLIEETPSLILDGSNKSYIRFTTEKLDKIFEKKGYGWTATKRLLLFEFQNKNNKVELKLIIGPGDNDQRKSIYEIAENNQGVFKPRKYSPQYTQIYTKEFLPNHFDENPDYERIYKQIEKKFEKFIYQDLVKIQEVFEQE
;
A
#
# COMPACT_ATOMS: atom_id res chain seq x y z
N MET A 1 33.36 30.01 -8.01
CA MET A 1 32.50 29.33 -7.03
C MET A 1 31.12 28.94 -7.58
N LYS A 2 30.25 29.87 -8.10
CA LYS A 2 28.94 29.48 -8.66
C LYS A 2 29.08 28.67 -9.96
N HIS A 3 29.95 29.15 -10.87
CA HIS A 3 30.25 28.49 -12.14
C HIS A 3 30.89 27.10 -11.97
N ASP A 4 31.78 26.93 -10.99
CA ASP A 4 32.40 25.63 -10.70
C ASP A 4 31.40 24.62 -10.12
N LYS A 5 30.41 25.11 -9.34
CA LYS A 5 29.32 24.27 -8.80
C LYS A 5 28.40 23.76 -9.92
N GLU A 6 28.05 24.65 -10.88
CA GLU A 6 27.21 24.30 -12.03
C GLU A 6 27.92 23.29 -12.95
N LEU A 7 29.20 23.51 -13.26
CA LEU A 7 30.01 22.60 -14.08
C LEU A 7 30.09 21.22 -13.43
N ASN A 8 30.32 21.16 -12.14
CA ASN A 8 30.42 19.91 -11.37
C ASN A 8 29.06 19.17 -11.26
N ASN A 9 27.95 19.91 -11.21
CA ASN A 9 26.60 19.34 -11.24
C ASN A 9 26.29 18.72 -12.62
N ARG A 10 26.63 19.44 -13.69
CA ARG A 10 26.46 18.97 -15.06
C ARG A 10 27.26 17.69 -15.32
N GLN A 11 28.52 17.64 -14.91
CA GLN A 11 29.37 16.45 -15.04
C GLN A 11 28.80 15.24 -14.27
N ALA A 12 28.21 15.47 -13.09
CA ALA A 12 27.58 14.40 -12.32
C ALA A 12 26.35 13.82 -13.04
N LEU A 13 25.52 14.67 -13.66
CA LEU A 13 24.37 14.24 -14.45
C LEU A 13 24.79 13.53 -15.74
N GLU A 14 25.79 14.07 -16.46
CA GLU A 14 26.34 13.42 -17.66
C GLU A 14 26.88 12.01 -17.35
N LYS A 15 27.61 11.85 -16.25
CA LYS A 15 28.10 10.54 -15.81
C LYS A 15 26.95 9.57 -15.45
N PHE A 16 25.89 10.06 -14.82
CA PHE A 16 24.70 9.26 -14.54
C PHE A 16 24.01 8.80 -15.82
N LEU A 17 23.86 9.70 -16.80
CA LEU A 17 23.26 9.37 -18.11
C LEU A 17 24.06 8.33 -18.91
N MET A 18 25.39 8.28 -18.75
CA MET A 18 26.22 7.27 -19.40
C MET A 18 26.07 5.88 -18.79
N ASP A 19 25.56 5.77 -17.58
CA ASP A 19 25.35 4.51 -16.86
C ASP A 19 23.85 4.11 -16.81
N VAL A 20 22.99 4.69 -17.64
CA VAL A 20 21.53 4.45 -17.66
C VAL A 20 21.18 2.98 -17.91
N GLU A 21 22.02 2.20 -18.59
CA GLU A 21 21.84 0.75 -18.78
C GLU A 21 21.62 -0.02 -17.45
N ILE A 22 22.11 0.52 -16.35
CA ILE A 22 21.90 -0.09 -15.02
C ILE A 22 20.46 0.11 -14.52
N LEU A 23 19.80 1.19 -14.96
CA LEU A 23 18.38 1.44 -14.69
C LEU A 23 17.50 0.50 -15.51
N ASP A 24 17.89 0.16 -16.74
CA ASP A 24 17.18 -0.80 -17.60
C ASP A 24 17.09 -2.17 -16.93
N LYS A 25 18.11 -2.56 -16.15
CA LYS A 25 18.08 -3.80 -15.34
C LYS A 25 17.05 -3.74 -14.22
N ILE A 26 16.93 -2.58 -13.54
CA ILE A 26 15.90 -2.38 -12.52
C ILE A 26 14.53 -2.40 -13.18
N GLU A 27 14.35 -1.66 -14.27
CA GLU A 27 13.09 -1.58 -14.99
C GLU A 27 12.67 -2.95 -15.52
N SER A 28 13.59 -3.71 -16.11
CA SER A 28 13.34 -5.10 -16.53
C SER A 28 12.88 -5.98 -15.36
N LYS A 29 13.50 -5.86 -14.18
CA LYS A 29 13.06 -6.60 -12.99
C LYS A 29 11.67 -6.14 -12.50
N LEU A 30 11.38 -4.85 -12.58
CA LEU A 30 10.12 -4.27 -12.12
C LEU A 30 8.97 -4.50 -13.11
N SER A 31 9.25 -4.56 -14.42
CA SER A 31 8.25 -4.69 -15.50
C SER A 31 7.91 -6.14 -15.87
N ASN A 32 8.58 -7.13 -15.26
CA ASN A 32 8.30 -8.53 -15.54
C ASN A 32 6.86 -8.87 -15.15
N PHE A 33 6.12 -9.47 -16.10
CA PHE A 33 4.78 -9.97 -15.85
C PHE A 33 4.78 -10.97 -14.68
N ASN A 34 3.88 -10.74 -13.72
CA ASN A 34 3.67 -11.66 -12.61
C ASN A 34 2.16 -11.92 -12.42
N VAL A 35 1.76 -13.18 -12.51
CA VAL A 35 0.36 -13.57 -12.40
C VAL A 35 -0.24 -13.24 -11.02
N PHE A 36 0.54 -13.34 -9.94
CA PHE A 36 0.07 -13.04 -8.58
C PHE A 36 -0.22 -11.55 -8.39
N GLU A 37 0.59 -10.67 -9.01
CA GLU A 37 0.36 -9.23 -9.05
C GLU A 37 -0.91 -8.91 -9.86
N THR A 38 -0.99 -9.45 -11.08
CA THR A 38 -2.11 -9.21 -11.99
C THR A 38 -3.45 -9.66 -11.40
N MET A 39 -3.44 -10.74 -10.62
CA MET A 39 -4.65 -11.27 -9.95
C MET A 39 -4.92 -10.63 -8.57
N GLY A 40 -4.12 -9.66 -8.14
CA GLY A 40 -4.27 -9.01 -6.83
C GLY A 40 -4.07 -9.95 -5.64
N MET A 41 -3.24 -10.98 -5.80
CA MET A 41 -3.06 -12.04 -4.79
C MET A 41 -1.99 -11.72 -3.75
N ILE A 42 -1.22 -10.65 -3.91
CA ILE A 42 -0.07 -10.30 -3.07
C ILE A 42 -0.47 -10.13 -1.60
N ASN A 43 -1.56 -9.40 -1.35
CA ASN A 43 -1.99 -8.98 0.00
C ASN A 43 -3.04 -9.93 0.61
N THR A 44 -3.13 -11.17 0.14
CA THR A 44 -4.20 -12.09 0.55
C THR A 44 -3.62 -13.34 1.20
N GLU A 45 -3.54 -13.38 2.53
CA GLU A 45 -2.96 -14.49 3.32
C GLU A 45 -3.52 -15.86 2.93
N ILE A 46 -4.82 -15.96 2.72
CA ILE A 46 -5.47 -17.20 2.29
C ILE A 46 -4.92 -17.74 0.95
N ARG A 47 -4.44 -16.86 0.05
CA ARG A 47 -3.85 -17.29 -1.22
C ARG A 47 -2.45 -17.83 -1.04
N HIS A 48 -1.68 -17.25 -0.15
CA HIS A 48 -0.38 -17.83 0.25
C HIS A 48 -0.57 -19.19 0.92
N SER A 49 -1.57 -19.32 1.79
CA SER A 49 -1.92 -20.62 2.42
C SER A 49 -2.37 -21.68 1.40
N ASN A 50 -2.98 -21.26 0.23
CA ASN A 50 -3.26 -22.17 -0.87
C ASN A 50 -1.98 -22.76 -1.47
N VAL A 51 -1.01 -21.90 -1.76
CA VAL A 51 0.27 -22.33 -2.33
C VAL A 51 1.04 -23.21 -1.34
N LEU A 52 1.04 -22.86 -0.04
CA LEU A 52 1.65 -23.67 1.01
C LEU A 52 1.03 -25.07 1.09
N SER A 53 -0.30 -25.15 1.14
CA SER A 53 -1.01 -26.42 1.18
C SER A 53 -0.69 -27.31 -0.02
N TRP A 54 -0.64 -26.74 -1.22
CA TRP A 54 -0.26 -27.43 -2.44
C TRP A 54 1.18 -27.93 -2.38
N LEU A 55 2.14 -27.10 -1.96
CA LEU A 55 3.55 -27.45 -1.85
C LEU A 55 3.84 -28.52 -0.77
N LEU A 56 3.04 -28.55 0.29
CA LEU A 56 3.21 -29.47 1.42
C LEU A 56 2.49 -30.81 1.22
N THR A 57 1.84 -31.02 0.08
CA THR A 57 1.21 -32.28 -0.27
C THR A 57 2.01 -33.02 -1.36
N PRO A 58 2.84 -33.99 -1.04
CA PRO A 58 3.79 -34.64 -1.97
C PRO A 58 3.17 -35.21 -3.25
N ARG A 59 1.89 -35.62 -3.19
CA ARG A 59 1.17 -36.24 -4.32
C ARG A 59 0.50 -35.22 -5.26
N GLU A 60 0.59 -33.94 -4.94
CA GLU A 60 0.07 -32.88 -5.79
C GLU A 60 0.91 -32.68 -7.06
N ASN A 61 0.34 -31.99 -8.02
CA ASN A 61 0.88 -31.87 -9.38
C ASN A 61 2.03 -30.85 -9.51
N HIS A 62 2.64 -30.42 -8.40
CA HIS A 62 3.84 -29.54 -8.40
C HIS A 62 5.14 -30.27 -8.76
N GLU A 63 5.12 -31.61 -8.87
CA GLU A 63 6.23 -32.46 -9.32
C GLU A 63 7.51 -32.41 -8.43
N LEU A 64 7.47 -31.70 -7.29
CA LEU A 64 8.57 -31.65 -6.33
C LEU A 64 8.59 -32.86 -5.38
N GLY A 65 7.50 -33.66 -5.40
CA GLY A 65 7.34 -34.79 -4.49
C GLY A 65 7.35 -34.34 -3.02
N ASP A 66 8.05 -35.06 -2.18
CA ASP A 66 8.18 -34.78 -0.75
C ASP A 66 9.26 -33.75 -0.40
N TYR A 67 9.96 -33.18 -1.40
CA TYR A 67 11.11 -32.34 -1.18
C TYR A 67 10.81 -31.15 -0.26
N ILE A 68 9.69 -30.45 -0.48
CA ILE A 68 9.38 -29.23 0.27
C ILE A 68 9.05 -29.54 1.72
N ILE A 69 8.13 -30.47 1.96
CA ILE A 69 7.71 -30.83 3.33
C ILE A 69 8.86 -31.42 4.14
N LYS A 70 9.65 -32.31 3.53
CA LYS A 70 10.82 -32.91 4.15
C LYS A 70 11.83 -31.86 4.60
N ASN A 71 12.22 -30.96 3.69
CA ASN A 71 13.21 -29.90 4.01
C ASN A 71 12.65 -28.86 5.01
N LEU A 72 11.34 -28.59 4.98
CA LEU A 72 10.69 -27.73 5.97
C LEU A 72 10.82 -28.35 7.37
N VAL A 73 10.36 -29.60 7.54
CA VAL A 73 10.41 -30.30 8.83
C VAL A 73 11.84 -30.42 9.35
N GLN A 74 12.77 -30.84 8.48
CA GLN A 74 14.18 -30.94 8.84
C GLN A 74 14.76 -29.60 9.32
N LYS A 75 14.46 -28.52 8.58
CA LYS A 75 14.98 -27.20 8.94
C LYS A 75 14.41 -26.70 10.25
N VAL A 76 13.10 -26.83 10.46
CA VAL A 76 12.44 -26.42 11.71
C VAL A 76 12.98 -27.21 12.90
N VAL A 77 13.07 -28.55 12.79
CA VAL A 77 13.60 -29.41 13.86
C VAL A 77 15.08 -29.10 14.15
N TYR A 78 15.89 -28.80 13.13
CA TYR A 78 17.29 -28.43 13.30
C TYR A 78 17.46 -27.07 14.04
N GLN A 79 16.62 -26.08 13.72
CA GLN A 79 16.69 -24.76 14.32
C GLN A 79 16.30 -24.73 15.80
N THR A 80 15.45 -25.64 16.23
CA THR A 80 14.90 -25.69 17.59
C THR A 80 15.68 -26.60 18.54
N SER A 81 16.86 -27.09 18.14
CA SER A 81 17.85 -27.77 19.00
C SER A 81 17.27 -28.87 19.93
N ASN A 82 16.38 -29.71 19.44
CA ASN A 82 15.74 -30.86 20.14
C ASN A 82 14.73 -30.52 21.25
N ASP A 83 14.37 -29.24 21.47
CA ASP A 83 13.45 -28.83 22.55
C ASP A 83 12.04 -28.48 22.06
N ILE A 84 11.55 -29.12 20.98
CA ILE A 84 10.19 -28.87 20.50
C ILE A 84 9.19 -29.70 21.29
N PRO A 85 8.27 -29.11 22.04
CA PRO A 85 7.22 -29.85 22.73
C PRO A 85 6.37 -30.67 21.74
N GLY A 86 6.23 -31.95 22.02
CA GLY A 86 5.42 -32.88 21.22
C GLY A 86 6.14 -33.54 20.04
N ILE A 87 7.41 -33.22 19.78
CA ILE A 87 8.24 -33.93 18.82
C ILE A 87 9.35 -34.67 19.55
N ASN A 88 9.31 -35.98 19.43
CA ASN A 88 10.33 -36.87 19.96
C ASN A 88 11.35 -37.34 18.88
N TYR A 89 11.52 -36.51 17.84
CA TYR A 89 12.45 -36.79 16.74
C TYR A 89 13.61 -35.80 16.75
N ASN A 90 14.82 -36.33 16.54
CA ASN A 90 15.96 -35.48 16.22
C ASN A 90 16.06 -35.20 14.70
N PRO A 91 16.91 -34.28 14.24
CA PRO A 91 17.06 -33.96 12.82
C PRO A 91 17.38 -35.19 11.91
N LEU A 92 18.09 -36.20 12.43
CA LEU A 92 18.43 -37.40 11.66
C LEU A 92 17.19 -38.28 11.50
N GLU A 93 16.43 -38.48 12.56
CA GLU A 93 15.21 -39.32 12.53
C GLU A 93 14.18 -38.73 11.59
N VAL A 94 13.90 -37.40 11.64
CA VAL A 94 12.98 -36.78 10.68
C VAL A 94 13.47 -36.87 9.23
N SER A 95 14.78 -37.01 8.99
CA SER A 95 15.33 -37.18 7.65
C SER A 95 15.01 -38.55 7.06
N LEU A 96 14.71 -39.54 7.90
CA LEU A 96 14.43 -40.94 7.54
C LEU A 96 12.93 -41.26 7.43
N LEU A 97 12.05 -40.32 7.81
CA LEU A 97 10.60 -40.47 7.68
C LEU A 97 10.19 -40.61 6.20
N ASP A 98 9.13 -41.38 5.96
CA ASP A 98 8.45 -41.38 4.68
C ASP A 98 7.43 -40.20 4.63
N TYR A 99 7.66 -39.26 3.75
CA TYR A 99 6.81 -38.09 3.61
C TYR A 99 5.71 -38.26 2.54
N HIS A 100 5.60 -39.38 1.85
CA HIS A 100 4.71 -39.54 0.70
C HIS A 100 3.23 -39.57 1.04
N ASP A 101 2.85 -39.88 2.28
CA ASP A 101 1.45 -39.97 2.72
C ASP A 101 0.93 -38.63 3.32
N PHE A 102 1.79 -37.62 3.49
CA PHE A 102 1.36 -36.37 4.00
C PHE A 102 0.33 -35.69 3.08
N SER A 103 -0.73 -35.17 3.68
CA SER A 103 -1.82 -34.49 2.99
C SER A 103 -2.19 -33.22 3.72
N ALA A 104 -2.19 -32.11 3.01
CA ALA A 104 -2.51 -30.80 3.57
C ALA A 104 -4.00 -30.45 3.37
N ARG A 105 -4.60 -29.83 4.38
CA ARG A 105 -5.95 -29.28 4.38
C ARG A 105 -5.87 -27.81 4.81
N ARG A 106 -6.72 -26.96 4.24
CA ARG A 106 -6.81 -25.55 4.61
C ARG A 106 -8.06 -25.28 5.41
N GLU A 107 -8.01 -24.20 6.20
CA GLU A 107 -9.17 -23.69 6.96
C GLU A 107 -9.83 -24.76 7.87
N TRP A 108 -9.10 -25.80 8.20
CA TRP A 108 -9.63 -26.82 9.11
C TRP A 108 -9.71 -26.25 10.53
N LYS A 109 -10.91 -26.10 11.05
CA LYS A 109 -11.19 -25.44 12.35
C LYS A 109 -10.57 -24.02 12.44
N ASN A 110 -10.52 -23.30 11.32
CA ASN A 110 -9.88 -21.99 11.11
C ASN A 110 -8.34 -21.98 11.19
N ILE A 111 -7.69 -23.12 11.11
CA ILE A 111 -6.24 -23.25 10.98
C ILE A 111 -5.89 -23.07 9.50
N ASP A 112 -4.94 -22.18 9.20
CA ASP A 112 -4.58 -21.82 7.82
C ASP A 112 -4.13 -23.03 7.01
N VAL A 113 -3.18 -23.83 7.52
CA VAL A 113 -2.70 -25.07 6.89
C VAL A 113 -2.51 -26.16 7.94
N LEU A 114 -3.20 -27.27 7.77
CA LEU A 114 -3.04 -28.49 8.54
C LEU A 114 -2.53 -29.60 7.62
N THR A 115 -1.38 -30.18 7.92
CA THR A 115 -0.80 -31.29 7.13
C THR A 115 -0.66 -32.51 8.01
N VAL A 116 -1.18 -33.65 7.56
CA VAL A 116 -1.27 -34.89 8.36
C VAL A 116 -0.66 -36.07 7.61
N SER A 117 0.12 -36.88 8.33
CA SER A 117 0.54 -38.21 7.93
C SER A 117 -0.05 -39.23 8.91
N GLU A 118 -0.91 -40.11 8.42
CA GLU A 118 -1.50 -41.21 9.19
C GLU A 118 -0.48 -42.28 9.49
N ALA A 119 0.40 -42.59 8.53
CA ALA A 119 1.41 -43.61 8.64
C ALA A 119 2.47 -43.27 9.70
N ASN A 120 2.92 -42.03 9.74
CA ASN A 120 3.90 -41.58 10.73
C ASN A 120 3.27 -41.07 12.02
N LYS A 121 1.94 -40.98 12.10
CA LYS A 121 1.25 -40.32 13.19
C LYS A 121 1.83 -38.91 13.46
N PHE A 122 1.92 -38.11 12.41
CA PHE A 122 2.55 -36.79 12.44
C PHE A 122 1.60 -35.74 11.91
N VAL A 123 1.47 -34.64 12.65
CA VAL A 123 0.68 -33.46 12.25
C VAL A 123 1.54 -32.22 12.26
N ILE A 124 1.45 -31.45 11.17
CA ILE A 124 2.08 -30.14 11.02
C ILE A 124 0.98 -29.09 10.92
N VAL A 125 1.06 -28.05 11.72
CA VAL A 125 0.15 -26.92 11.71
C VAL A 125 0.94 -25.68 11.32
N ILE A 126 0.45 -24.91 10.36
CA ILE A 126 1.04 -23.62 10.01
C ILE A 126 -0.04 -22.55 10.17
N GLU A 127 0.22 -21.61 11.04
CA GLU A 127 -0.47 -20.33 11.08
C GLU A 127 0.34 -19.32 10.28
N ASN A 128 -0.28 -18.77 9.25
CA ASN A 128 0.37 -17.94 8.25
C ASN A 128 -0.04 -16.47 8.40
N LYS A 129 0.90 -15.61 8.76
CA LYS A 129 0.70 -14.17 8.90
C LYS A 129 1.66 -13.41 7.98
N VAL A 130 1.11 -12.70 7.01
CA VAL A 130 1.89 -11.90 6.06
C VAL A 130 1.72 -10.41 6.33
N TRP A 131 0.48 -9.95 6.51
CA TRP A 131 0.13 -8.53 6.67
C TRP A 131 -0.64 -8.25 7.95
N SER A 132 -1.23 -9.27 8.56
CA SER A 132 -1.96 -9.16 9.82
C SER A 132 -1.09 -9.58 10.99
N SER A 133 -1.37 -9.02 12.16
CA SER A 133 -0.82 -9.51 13.42
C SER A 133 -1.65 -10.68 13.96
N GLU A 134 -1.03 -11.48 14.82
CA GLU A 134 -1.72 -12.50 15.60
C GLU A 134 -2.87 -11.90 16.40
N SER A 135 -4.04 -12.53 16.36
CA SER A 135 -5.14 -12.15 17.25
C SER A 135 -4.98 -12.77 18.65
N GLU A 136 -5.49 -12.08 19.66
CA GLU A 136 -5.35 -12.49 21.05
C GLU A 136 -5.82 -13.94 21.26
N HIS A 137 -4.96 -14.77 21.85
CA HIS A 137 -5.19 -16.19 22.15
C HIS A 137 -5.38 -17.14 20.95
N GLN A 138 -5.13 -16.70 19.72
CA GLN A 138 -5.33 -17.52 18.51
C GLN A 138 -4.48 -18.79 18.53
N LEU A 139 -3.18 -18.66 18.73
CA LEU A 139 -2.23 -19.77 18.73
C LEU A 139 -2.51 -20.76 19.88
N LYS A 140 -2.90 -20.23 21.05
CA LYS A 140 -3.30 -21.11 22.19
C LYS A 140 -4.53 -21.92 21.84
N LYS A 141 -5.56 -21.32 21.26
CA LYS A 141 -6.79 -22.01 20.84
C LYS A 141 -6.47 -23.15 19.86
N TYR A 142 -5.62 -22.89 18.88
CA TYR A 142 -5.25 -23.90 17.89
C TYR A 142 -4.41 -25.02 18.51
N TYR A 143 -3.51 -24.70 19.43
CA TYR A 143 -2.77 -25.68 20.19
C TYR A 143 -3.74 -26.64 20.93
N ASP A 144 -4.71 -26.10 21.68
CA ASP A 144 -5.69 -26.89 22.44
C ASP A 144 -6.51 -27.84 21.52
N ILE A 145 -6.97 -27.31 20.38
CA ILE A 145 -7.67 -28.11 19.36
C ILE A 145 -6.79 -29.28 18.85
N ILE A 146 -5.53 -29.02 18.54
CA ILE A 146 -4.61 -30.03 18.02
C ILE A 146 -4.26 -31.08 19.08
N GLN A 147 -4.15 -30.68 20.35
CA GLN A 147 -3.94 -31.62 21.46
C GLN A 147 -5.13 -32.56 21.65
N GLU A 148 -6.34 -32.07 21.43
CA GLU A 148 -7.55 -32.90 21.56
C GLU A 148 -7.75 -33.83 20.37
N GLU A 149 -7.60 -33.36 19.13
CA GLU A 149 -7.89 -34.11 17.90
C GLU A 149 -6.78 -35.09 17.51
N PHE A 150 -5.52 -34.78 17.85
CA PHE A 150 -4.34 -35.57 17.45
C PHE A 150 -3.54 -36.05 18.68
N ARG A 151 -4.22 -36.70 19.63
CA ARG A 151 -3.62 -37.12 20.94
C ARG A 151 -2.36 -37.96 20.76
N ASP A 152 -2.40 -38.93 19.86
CA ASP A 152 -1.33 -39.92 19.65
C ASP A 152 -0.38 -39.56 18.51
N TYR A 153 -0.41 -38.24 18.04
CA TYR A 153 0.43 -37.78 16.95
C TYR A 153 1.60 -36.95 17.48
N HIS A 154 2.71 -37.01 16.77
CA HIS A 154 3.75 -36.00 16.87
C HIS A 154 3.25 -34.68 16.27
N LYS A 155 3.51 -33.58 16.92
CA LYS A 155 2.93 -32.28 16.60
C LYS A 155 4.02 -31.25 16.32
N LEU A 156 4.01 -30.66 15.15
CA LEU A 156 4.87 -29.54 14.77
C LEU A 156 3.98 -28.35 14.45
N LEU A 157 4.01 -27.33 15.32
CA LEU A 157 3.23 -26.12 15.14
C LEU A 157 4.18 -24.97 14.74
N ILE A 158 3.92 -24.38 13.59
CA ILE A 158 4.76 -23.37 12.94
C ILE A 158 3.99 -22.06 12.85
N PHE A 159 4.56 -20.99 13.39
CA PHE A 159 4.10 -19.63 13.19
C PHE A 159 4.95 -19.00 12.10
N LEU A 160 4.36 -18.85 10.90
CA LEU A 160 5.04 -18.39 9.70
C LEU A 160 4.76 -16.89 9.48
N THR A 161 5.82 -16.08 9.55
CA THR A 161 5.74 -14.63 9.33
C THR A 161 6.83 -14.18 8.35
N PRO A 162 6.76 -12.93 7.81
CA PRO A 162 7.79 -12.42 6.91
C PRO A 162 9.20 -12.54 7.46
N PHE A 163 9.41 -12.23 8.75
CA PHE A 163 10.71 -12.10 9.39
C PHE A 163 10.96 -13.10 10.52
N GLY A 164 10.05 -14.04 10.77
CA GLY A 164 10.17 -15.01 11.86
C GLY A 164 9.84 -14.41 13.23
N ASP A 165 8.81 -13.54 13.26
CA ASP A 165 8.38 -12.90 14.50
C ASP A 165 8.05 -13.93 15.58
N GLU A 166 8.28 -13.57 16.85
CA GLU A 166 8.06 -14.45 17.97
C GLU A 166 6.55 -14.75 18.15
N ALA A 167 6.22 -16.03 18.24
CA ALA A 167 4.85 -16.47 18.52
C ALA A 167 4.41 -16.08 19.94
N SER A 168 3.16 -15.72 20.17
CA SER A 168 2.63 -15.41 21.51
C SER A 168 2.67 -16.62 22.47
N ASN A 169 2.84 -17.83 21.93
CA ASN A 169 2.97 -19.07 22.67
C ASN A 169 4.28 -19.82 22.24
N PRO A 170 5.46 -19.26 22.52
CA PRO A 170 6.73 -19.78 22.02
C PRO A 170 7.11 -21.16 22.59
N GLN A 171 6.44 -21.58 23.64
CA GLN A 171 6.65 -22.92 24.25
C GLN A 171 6.06 -24.04 23.38
N ASN A 172 5.08 -23.73 22.51
CA ASN A 172 4.35 -24.71 21.71
C ASN A 172 4.44 -24.45 20.22
N TRP A 173 4.82 -23.22 19.80
CA TRP A 173 4.92 -22.81 18.42
C TRP A 173 6.34 -22.44 18.05
N VAL A 174 6.77 -22.90 16.90
CA VAL A 174 8.08 -22.57 16.34
C VAL A 174 7.90 -21.39 15.37
N SER A 175 8.60 -20.30 15.62
CA SER A 175 8.66 -19.17 14.69
C SER A 175 9.49 -19.55 13.47
N PHE A 176 8.96 -19.25 12.28
CA PHE A 176 9.62 -19.54 11.02
C PHE A 176 9.42 -18.38 10.03
N ASP A 177 10.42 -18.10 9.21
CA ASP A 177 10.40 -16.96 8.31
C ASP A 177 10.17 -17.37 6.85
N TYR A 178 9.52 -16.47 6.10
CA TYR A 178 9.24 -16.67 4.69
C TYR A 178 10.50 -16.80 3.82
N ASN A 179 11.59 -16.10 4.17
CA ASN A 179 12.85 -16.20 3.42
C ASN A 179 13.41 -17.64 3.49
N SER A 180 13.38 -18.24 4.67
CA SER A 180 13.76 -19.66 4.88
C SER A 180 12.88 -20.61 4.08
N LEU A 181 11.57 -20.37 4.05
CA LEU A 181 10.64 -21.17 3.26
C LEU A 181 10.93 -21.07 1.75
N ILE A 182 11.08 -19.85 1.25
CA ILE A 182 11.36 -19.60 -0.18
C ILE A 182 12.70 -20.20 -0.60
N ASN A 183 13.72 -20.15 0.25
CA ASN A 183 14.99 -20.80 -0.01
C ASN A 183 14.84 -22.33 -0.17
N ILE A 184 13.91 -22.96 0.56
CA ILE A 184 13.59 -24.39 0.37
C ILE A 184 12.94 -24.63 -0.99
N VAL A 185 11.99 -23.75 -1.39
CA VAL A 185 11.31 -23.86 -2.70
C VAL A 185 12.30 -23.65 -3.85
N GLU A 186 13.17 -22.65 -3.78
CA GLU A 186 14.24 -22.40 -4.78
C GLU A 186 15.19 -23.58 -4.94
N LYS A 187 15.63 -24.16 -3.81
CA LYS A 187 16.46 -25.37 -3.84
C LYS A 187 15.73 -26.55 -4.46
N GLY A 188 14.44 -26.73 -4.16
CA GLY A 188 13.61 -27.77 -4.78
C GLY A 188 13.48 -27.57 -6.28
N LEU A 189 13.25 -26.34 -6.72
CA LEU A 189 13.20 -25.97 -8.13
C LEU A 189 14.54 -26.25 -8.85
N SER A 190 15.65 -25.87 -8.24
CA SER A 190 16.99 -26.11 -8.76
C SER A 190 17.33 -27.62 -8.79
N PHE A 191 16.97 -28.37 -7.75
CA PHE A 191 17.22 -29.81 -7.65
C PHE A 191 16.49 -30.62 -8.73
N LYS A 192 15.23 -30.26 -9.03
CA LYS A 192 14.43 -30.91 -10.08
C LYS A 192 14.86 -30.47 -11.49
N GLY A 193 15.44 -29.30 -11.62
CA GLY A 193 15.99 -28.78 -12.88
C GLY A 193 15.00 -28.89 -14.05
N ASP A 194 15.46 -29.41 -15.17
CA ASP A 194 14.67 -29.53 -16.42
C ASP A 194 13.59 -30.60 -16.40
N SER A 195 13.52 -31.41 -15.32
CA SER A 195 12.49 -32.47 -15.20
C SER A 195 11.09 -31.91 -14.87
N LEU A 196 10.99 -30.65 -14.40
CA LEU A 196 9.71 -29.97 -14.10
C LEU A 196 9.02 -29.49 -15.38
N LYS A 197 7.70 -29.61 -15.41
CA LYS A 197 6.91 -28.96 -16.47
C LYS A 197 7.09 -27.43 -16.41
N ASN A 198 7.18 -26.79 -17.58
CA ASN A 198 7.36 -25.35 -17.70
C ASN A 198 6.28 -24.53 -16.94
N SER A 199 5.03 -25.02 -16.92
CA SER A 199 3.94 -24.34 -16.19
C SER A 199 4.17 -24.32 -14.67
N VAL A 200 4.68 -25.44 -14.12
CA VAL A 200 5.00 -25.55 -12.70
C VAL A 200 6.21 -24.68 -12.36
N ARG A 201 7.26 -24.78 -13.18
CA ARG A 201 8.47 -23.97 -13.03
C ARG A 201 8.12 -22.47 -13.01
N LEU A 202 7.42 -21.99 -14.05
CA LEU A 202 7.04 -20.60 -14.18
C LEU A 202 6.18 -20.12 -13.01
N PHE A 203 5.21 -20.93 -12.57
CA PHE A 203 4.38 -20.62 -11.42
C PHE A 203 5.22 -20.44 -10.14
N LEU A 204 6.16 -21.34 -9.88
CA LEU A 204 7.03 -21.28 -8.71
C LEU A 204 8.00 -20.09 -8.78
N GLU A 205 8.61 -19.83 -9.94
CA GLU A 205 9.48 -18.68 -10.16
C GLU A 205 8.74 -17.36 -9.89
N GLN A 206 7.51 -17.24 -10.40
CA GLN A 206 6.68 -16.05 -10.16
C GLN A 206 6.24 -15.93 -8.70
N TYR A 207 5.91 -17.04 -8.03
CA TYR A 207 5.60 -17.03 -6.60
C TYR A 207 6.80 -16.60 -5.75
N ILE A 208 7.97 -17.17 -6.02
CA ILE A 208 9.23 -16.79 -5.37
C ILE A 208 9.50 -15.30 -5.55
N ALA A 209 9.40 -14.80 -6.79
CA ALA A 209 9.58 -13.38 -7.10
C ALA A 209 8.59 -12.48 -6.33
N THR A 210 7.32 -12.89 -6.22
CA THR A 210 6.29 -12.18 -5.46
C THR A 210 6.63 -12.11 -3.97
N VAL A 211 7.00 -13.26 -3.36
CA VAL A 211 7.33 -13.29 -1.93
C VAL A 211 8.58 -12.46 -1.64
N ARG A 212 9.64 -12.58 -2.47
CA ARG A 212 10.85 -11.77 -2.31
C ARG A 212 10.57 -10.28 -2.43
N ARG A 213 9.81 -9.88 -3.44
CA ARG A 213 9.55 -8.47 -3.71
C ARG A 213 8.67 -7.80 -2.65
N TYR A 214 7.63 -8.48 -2.17
CA TYR A 214 6.57 -7.87 -1.38
C TYR A 214 6.52 -8.30 0.08
N ILE A 215 7.06 -9.47 0.43
CA ILE A 215 6.93 -10.04 1.77
C ILE A 215 8.25 -9.96 2.54
N VAL A 216 9.34 -10.46 1.98
CA VAL A 216 10.63 -10.53 2.69
C VAL A 216 11.64 -9.45 2.30
N GLY A 217 11.38 -8.71 1.22
CA GLY A 217 12.33 -7.76 0.63
C GLY A 217 13.27 -8.42 -0.40
N ASP A 218 13.55 -7.71 -1.49
CA ASP A 218 14.49 -8.13 -2.54
C ASP A 218 15.88 -7.59 -2.21
N ASN A 219 16.67 -8.38 -1.48
CA ASN A 219 18.04 -8.00 -1.10
C ASN A 219 18.92 -7.69 -2.31
N GLU A 220 18.71 -8.35 -3.46
CA GLU A 220 19.47 -8.08 -4.68
C GLU A 220 19.09 -6.72 -5.28
N LEU A 221 17.80 -6.42 -5.34
CA LEU A 221 17.31 -5.11 -5.80
C LEU A 221 17.79 -3.99 -4.87
N GLU A 222 17.71 -4.19 -3.55
CA GLU A 222 18.21 -3.24 -2.57
C GLU A 222 19.71 -2.98 -2.73
N GLU A 223 20.51 -4.04 -2.92
CA GLU A 223 21.96 -3.91 -3.14
C GLU A 223 22.26 -3.17 -4.45
N ILE A 224 21.53 -3.46 -5.53
CA ILE A 224 21.66 -2.74 -6.82
C ILE A 224 21.33 -1.26 -6.62
N CYS A 225 20.21 -0.94 -5.96
CA CYS A 225 19.82 0.44 -5.68
C CYS A 225 20.84 1.17 -4.82
N ARG A 226 21.37 0.54 -3.77
CA ARG A 226 22.44 1.10 -2.94
C ARG A 226 23.70 1.38 -3.75
N ARG A 227 24.12 0.45 -4.60
CA ARG A 227 25.31 0.58 -5.47
C ARG A 227 25.15 1.74 -6.45
N ILE A 228 23.98 1.87 -7.08
CA ILE A 228 23.65 3.00 -7.97
C ILE A 228 23.69 4.30 -7.18
N TYR A 229 23.04 4.36 -6.02
CA TYR A 229 23.00 5.56 -5.22
C TYR A 229 24.40 6.03 -4.83
N TYR A 230 25.24 5.15 -4.28
CA TYR A 230 26.60 5.55 -3.89
C TYR A 230 27.47 5.97 -5.10
N LYS A 231 27.34 5.28 -6.23
CA LYS A 231 28.08 5.62 -7.47
C LYS A 231 27.67 6.97 -8.04
N HIS A 232 26.39 7.32 -7.95
CA HIS A 232 25.79 8.50 -8.58
C HIS A 232 25.14 9.45 -7.58
N LYS A 233 25.53 9.38 -6.31
CA LYS A 233 24.92 10.11 -5.19
C LYS A 233 24.61 11.57 -5.55
N LYS A 234 25.58 12.28 -6.09
CA LYS A 234 25.42 13.70 -6.41
C LYS A 234 24.37 13.98 -7.47
N ALA A 235 24.30 13.15 -8.52
CA ALA A 235 23.29 13.28 -9.57
C ALA A 235 21.88 12.96 -9.02
N LEU A 236 21.76 11.90 -8.23
CA LEU A 236 20.50 11.49 -7.62
C LEU A 236 20.02 12.51 -6.57
N ASP A 237 20.92 13.06 -5.77
CA ASP A 237 20.58 14.14 -4.81
C ASP A 237 20.06 15.38 -5.55
N LEU A 238 20.68 15.75 -6.69
CA LEU A 238 20.20 16.84 -7.55
C LEU A 238 18.83 16.54 -8.16
N ILE A 239 18.64 15.36 -8.73
CA ILE A 239 17.34 14.95 -9.29
C ILE A 239 16.26 15.00 -8.20
N TYR A 240 16.59 14.56 -6.99
CA TYR A 240 15.66 14.61 -5.86
C TYR A 240 15.40 16.05 -5.39
N GLU A 241 16.41 16.93 -5.36
CA GLU A 241 16.29 18.37 -5.04
C GLU A 241 15.34 19.07 -6.00
N TYR A 242 15.43 18.75 -7.31
CA TYR A 242 14.58 19.33 -8.36
C TYR A 242 13.40 18.43 -8.76
N LYS A 243 13.05 17.47 -7.90
CA LYS A 243 11.87 16.63 -8.14
C LYS A 243 10.62 17.51 -8.27
N PRO A 244 9.85 17.39 -9.37
CA PRO A 244 8.58 18.12 -9.50
C PRO A 244 7.66 17.83 -8.32
N ASP A 245 7.10 18.88 -7.77
CA ASP A 245 6.07 18.79 -6.75
C ASP A 245 4.72 19.11 -7.38
N ILE A 246 4.05 18.11 -7.92
CA ILE A 246 2.79 18.26 -8.64
C ILE A 246 1.72 19.00 -7.83
N TYR A 247 1.71 18.86 -6.49
CA TYR A 247 0.76 19.57 -5.66
C TYR A 247 1.09 21.08 -5.55
N SER A 248 2.39 21.42 -5.54
CA SER A 248 2.82 22.82 -5.59
C SER A 248 2.52 23.43 -6.96
N ASP A 249 2.75 22.68 -8.04
CA ASP A 249 2.48 23.15 -9.40
C ASP A 249 0.97 23.40 -9.59
N ILE A 250 0.12 22.44 -9.19
CA ILE A 250 -1.34 22.58 -9.21
C ILE A 250 -1.81 23.78 -8.35
N ALA A 251 -1.21 23.99 -7.18
CA ALA A 251 -1.57 25.12 -6.33
C ALA A 251 -1.26 26.45 -7.01
N ASN A 252 -0.06 26.56 -7.61
CA ASN A 252 0.35 27.77 -8.34
C ASN A 252 -0.57 28.03 -9.54
N ASP A 253 -0.94 26.99 -10.29
CA ASP A 253 -1.87 27.15 -11.42
C ASP A 253 -3.27 27.58 -10.99
N LEU A 254 -3.78 27.00 -9.89
CA LEU A 254 -5.08 27.40 -9.34
C LEU A 254 -5.05 28.85 -8.83
N GLU A 255 -3.99 29.27 -8.15
CA GLU A 255 -3.81 30.66 -7.73
C GLU A 255 -3.77 31.60 -8.93
N LYS A 256 -3.01 31.25 -9.96
CA LYS A 256 -2.94 32.03 -11.21
C LYS A 256 -4.30 32.14 -11.91
N LEU A 257 -5.05 31.04 -12.06
CA LEU A 257 -6.40 31.06 -12.64
C LEU A 257 -7.36 31.95 -11.85
N ILE A 258 -7.24 31.99 -10.51
CA ILE A 258 -8.04 32.85 -9.66
C ILE A 258 -7.64 34.30 -9.86
N GLU A 259 -6.35 34.64 -9.87
CA GLU A 259 -5.83 36.01 -10.06
C GLU A 259 -6.13 36.56 -11.44
N GLU A 260 -6.10 35.74 -12.48
CA GLU A 260 -6.44 36.12 -13.87
C GLU A 260 -7.94 36.29 -14.09
N THR A 261 -8.78 35.95 -13.12
CA THR A 261 -10.25 36.07 -13.20
C THR A 261 -10.69 37.32 -12.41
N PRO A 262 -11.05 38.47 -13.07
CA PRO A 262 -11.21 39.77 -12.40
C PRO A 262 -12.27 39.82 -11.30
N SER A 263 -13.26 38.95 -11.33
CA SER A 263 -14.34 38.89 -10.34
C SER A 263 -13.98 38.07 -9.09
N LEU A 264 -12.81 37.45 -9.04
CA LEU A 264 -12.36 36.63 -7.93
C LEU A 264 -11.33 37.38 -7.08
N ILE A 265 -11.30 37.04 -5.80
CA ILE A 265 -10.36 37.62 -4.82
C ILE A 265 -9.70 36.45 -4.09
N LEU A 266 -8.40 36.29 -4.31
CA LEU A 266 -7.59 35.29 -3.60
C LEU A 266 -7.57 35.62 -2.10
N ASP A 267 -7.60 34.57 -1.26
CA ASP A 267 -7.52 34.69 0.20
C ASP A 267 -6.33 33.88 0.72
N GLY A 268 -6.14 33.80 2.05
CA GLY A 268 -5.05 33.07 2.68
C GLY A 268 -4.94 31.62 2.22
N SER A 269 -3.96 31.36 1.36
CA SER A 269 -3.74 30.09 0.65
C SER A 269 -2.44 29.42 1.06
N ASN A 270 -2.35 28.13 0.80
CA ASN A 270 -1.13 27.33 0.87
C ASN A 270 -1.25 26.16 -0.11
N LYS A 271 -0.18 25.37 -0.29
CA LYS A 271 -0.12 24.23 -1.19
C LYS A 271 -1.34 23.29 -1.15
N SER A 272 -1.91 23.06 0.04
CA SER A 272 -3.01 22.11 0.24
C SER A 272 -4.39 22.77 0.20
N TYR A 273 -4.46 24.07 0.38
CA TYR A 273 -5.72 24.82 0.48
C TYR A 273 -5.57 26.15 -0.25
N ILE A 274 -6.20 26.28 -1.40
CA ILE A 274 -6.23 27.51 -2.19
C ILE A 274 -7.62 28.13 -2.02
N ARG A 275 -7.68 29.32 -1.41
CA ARG A 275 -8.92 29.96 -0.98
C ARG A 275 -9.19 31.22 -1.79
N PHE A 276 -10.44 31.44 -2.09
CA PHE A 276 -10.88 32.64 -2.77
C PHE A 276 -12.35 32.97 -2.45
N THR A 277 -12.73 34.15 -2.78
CA THR A 277 -14.12 34.62 -2.80
C THR A 277 -14.39 35.39 -4.10
N THR A 278 -15.57 35.92 -4.25
CA THR A 278 -15.91 36.81 -5.36
C THR A 278 -16.19 38.21 -4.83
N GLU A 279 -16.02 39.22 -5.68
CA GLU A 279 -16.37 40.63 -5.32
C GLU A 279 -17.82 40.75 -4.83
N LYS A 280 -18.75 39.97 -5.38
CA LYS A 280 -20.17 39.98 -4.99
C LYS A 280 -20.34 39.38 -3.59
N LEU A 281 -19.84 38.19 -3.33
CA LEU A 281 -19.96 37.55 -2.02
C LEU A 281 -19.20 38.32 -0.92
N ASP A 282 -18.10 39.00 -1.27
CA ASP A 282 -17.33 39.84 -0.33
C ASP A 282 -18.09 41.08 0.10
N LYS A 283 -19.07 41.57 -0.72
CA LYS A 283 -19.96 42.67 -0.39
C LYS A 283 -21.20 42.24 0.40
N ILE A 284 -21.70 41.02 0.18
CA ILE A 284 -22.92 40.52 0.83
C ILE A 284 -22.65 40.14 2.28
N PHE A 285 -21.52 39.49 2.56
CA PHE A 285 -21.23 38.94 3.89
C PHE A 285 -20.24 39.80 4.68
N GLU A 286 -20.61 40.15 5.91
CA GLU A 286 -19.73 40.85 6.81
C GLU A 286 -18.54 40.00 7.24
N LYS A 287 -17.37 40.65 7.43
CA LYS A 287 -16.12 39.99 7.82
C LYS A 287 -16.05 39.73 9.32
N LYS A 288 -16.84 38.78 9.81
CA LYS A 288 -16.97 38.40 11.24
C LYS A 288 -16.36 37.02 11.56
N GLY A 289 -15.46 36.55 10.73
CA GLY A 289 -14.73 35.30 10.96
C GLY A 289 -13.55 35.44 11.92
N TYR A 290 -13.13 34.34 12.52
CA TYR A 290 -11.92 34.26 13.34
C TYR A 290 -11.25 32.88 13.20
N GLY A 291 -9.92 32.83 13.34
CA GLY A 291 -9.17 31.57 13.40
C GLY A 291 -9.04 30.82 12.08
N TRP A 292 -9.45 31.39 10.94
CA TRP A 292 -9.35 30.74 9.62
C TRP A 292 -8.40 31.51 8.68
N THR A 293 -8.77 32.75 8.32
CA THR A 293 -7.93 33.62 7.49
C THR A 293 -7.78 34.99 8.12
N ALA A 294 -6.74 35.73 7.72
CA ALA A 294 -6.50 37.08 8.22
C ALA A 294 -7.59 38.08 7.77
N THR A 295 -8.29 37.79 6.68
CA THR A 295 -9.34 38.62 6.10
C THR A 295 -10.66 38.59 6.87
N LYS A 296 -10.80 37.65 7.81
CA LYS A 296 -12.01 37.44 8.63
C LYS A 296 -13.27 37.10 7.82
N ARG A 297 -13.12 36.59 6.60
CA ARG A 297 -14.23 36.11 5.78
C ARG A 297 -14.84 34.85 6.37
N LEU A 298 -16.18 34.79 6.39
CA LEU A 298 -16.92 33.62 6.88
C LEU A 298 -17.17 32.58 5.80
N LEU A 299 -17.33 33.01 4.54
CA LEU A 299 -17.67 32.16 3.42
C LEU A 299 -16.57 32.23 2.36
N LEU A 300 -15.92 31.11 2.10
CA LEU A 300 -14.84 31.02 1.12
C LEU A 300 -14.98 29.76 0.26
N PHE A 301 -14.69 29.91 -1.00
CA PHE A 301 -14.32 28.80 -1.84
C PHE A 301 -12.92 28.33 -1.44
N GLU A 302 -12.75 27.01 -1.36
CA GLU A 302 -11.49 26.37 -0.99
C GLU A 302 -11.24 25.19 -1.91
N PHE A 303 -10.19 25.26 -2.72
CA PHE A 303 -9.64 24.06 -3.33
C PHE A 303 -8.88 23.26 -2.28
N GLN A 304 -9.23 21.99 -2.14
CA GLN A 304 -8.50 21.03 -1.34
C GLN A 304 -7.63 20.18 -2.27
N ASN A 305 -6.33 20.48 -2.29
CA ASN A 305 -5.31 19.85 -3.12
C ASN A 305 -4.49 18.90 -2.26
N LYS A 306 -5.05 17.72 -1.96
CA LYS A 306 -4.45 16.73 -1.06
C LYS A 306 -5.07 15.34 -1.22
N ASN A 307 -4.39 14.32 -0.68
CA ASN A 307 -4.87 12.93 -0.67
C ASN A 307 -5.21 12.43 -2.09
N ASN A 308 -4.31 12.70 -3.04
CA ASN A 308 -4.39 12.25 -4.42
C ASN A 308 -5.65 12.71 -5.18
N LYS A 309 -6.25 13.85 -4.75
CA LYS A 309 -7.41 14.47 -5.41
C LYS A 309 -7.41 15.99 -5.28
N VAL A 310 -8.13 16.64 -6.18
CA VAL A 310 -8.42 18.07 -6.12
C VAL A 310 -9.92 18.29 -6.11
N GLU A 311 -10.45 18.90 -5.05
CA GLU A 311 -11.86 19.21 -4.87
C GLU A 311 -12.03 20.69 -4.57
N LEU A 312 -13.00 21.35 -5.23
CA LEU A 312 -13.47 22.68 -4.86
C LEU A 312 -14.63 22.55 -3.88
N LYS A 313 -14.57 23.28 -2.79
CA LYS A 313 -15.63 23.36 -1.78
C LYS A 313 -16.02 24.81 -1.50
N LEU A 314 -17.27 25.04 -1.13
CA LEU A 314 -17.68 26.28 -0.50
C LEU A 314 -17.91 25.99 0.99
N ILE A 315 -17.19 26.72 1.83
CA ILE A 315 -17.09 26.42 3.26
C ILE A 315 -17.48 27.64 4.08
N ILE A 316 -18.39 27.44 5.03
CA ILE A 316 -18.67 28.38 6.12
C ILE A 316 -17.62 28.12 7.19
N GLY A 317 -16.71 29.08 7.40
CA GLY A 317 -15.66 29.03 8.42
C GLY A 317 -16.15 29.43 9.82
N PRO A 318 -15.26 29.36 10.84
CA PRO A 318 -15.60 29.79 12.19
C PRO A 318 -15.78 31.31 12.27
N GLY A 319 -16.77 31.75 13.06
CA GLY A 319 -17.09 33.16 13.22
C GLY A 319 -18.42 33.40 13.90
N ASP A 320 -19.06 34.54 13.59
CA ASP A 320 -20.35 34.92 14.16
C ASP A 320 -21.43 33.87 13.90
N ASN A 321 -22.07 33.37 14.97
CA ASN A 321 -23.00 32.25 14.89
C ASN A 321 -24.29 32.57 14.14
N ASP A 322 -24.79 33.77 14.23
CA ASP A 322 -26.06 34.14 13.61
C ASP A 322 -25.89 34.27 12.10
N GLN A 323 -24.81 34.90 11.66
CA GLN A 323 -24.47 35.01 10.24
C GLN A 323 -24.15 33.59 9.64
N ARG A 324 -23.45 32.75 10.39
CA ARG A 324 -23.14 31.37 9.94
C ARG A 324 -24.41 30.52 9.77
N LYS A 325 -25.37 30.63 10.70
CA LYS A 325 -26.67 29.96 10.59
C LYS A 325 -27.47 30.47 9.40
N SER A 326 -27.56 31.78 9.22
CA SER A 326 -28.24 32.39 8.07
C SER A 326 -27.67 31.84 6.75
N ILE A 327 -26.33 31.82 6.57
CA ILE A 327 -25.70 31.24 5.37
C ILE A 327 -26.05 29.74 5.20
N TYR A 328 -26.10 29.02 6.29
CA TYR A 328 -26.41 27.59 6.25
C TYR A 328 -27.89 27.34 5.88
N GLU A 329 -28.82 28.09 6.43
CA GLU A 329 -30.26 28.02 6.14
C GLU A 329 -30.56 28.36 4.67
N ILE A 330 -29.89 29.39 4.12
CA ILE A 330 -29.97 29.70 2.69
C ILE A 330 -29.52 28.47 1.86
N ALA A 331 -28.42 27.84 2.22
CA ALA A 331 -27.93 26.67 1.49
C ALA A 331 -28.84 25.44 1.65
N GLU A 332 -29.44 25.23 2.83
CA GLU A 332 -30.42 24.16 3.10
C GLU A 332 -31.71 24.33 2.28
N ASN A 333 -32.17 25.57 2.13
CA ASN A 333 -33.37 25.89 1.36
C ASN A 333 -33.16 25.81 -0.16
N ASN A 334 -31.90 25.84 -0.61
CA ASN A 334 -31.53 25.84 -2.04
C ASN A 334 -30.74 24.57 -2.46
N GLN A 335 -31.25 23.38 -2.13
CA GLN A 335 -30.57 22.08 -2.40
C GLN A 335 -30.38 21.77 -3.90
N GLY A 336 -31.02 22.51 -4.81
CA GLY A 336 -30.77 22.43 -6.24
C GLY A 336 -29.38 22.96 -6.66
N VAL A 337 -28.80 23.86 -5.84
CA VAL A 337 -27.48 24.46 -6.03
C VAL A 337 -26.49 23.93 -5.01
N PHE A 338 -26.89 23.79 -3.77
CA PHE A 338 -26.04 23.38 -2.65
C PHE A 338 -26.31 21.94 -2.23
N LYS A 339 -25.27 21.32 -1.61
CA LYS A 339 -25.38 20.01 -0.94
C LYS A 339 -24.72 20.14 0.44
N PRO A 340 -25.40 20.84 1.39
CA PRO A 340 -24.82 21.10 2.68
C PRO A 340 -24.63 19.82 3.47
N ARG A 341 -23.46 19.71 4.13
CA ARG A 341 -23.23 18.71 5.18
C ARG A 341 -23.89 19.19 6.47
N LYS A 342 -24.07 18.27 7.42
CA LYS A 342 -24.59 18.60 8.76
C LYS A 342 -23.82 19.79 9.32
N TYR A 343 -24.58 20.77 9.85
CA TYR A 343 -24.03 21.99 10.45
C TYR A 343 -23.00 21.67 11.54
N SER A 344 -21.87 22.32 11.50
CA SER A 344 -20.78 22.20 12.46
C SER A 344 -20.37 23.58 12.98
N PRO A 345 -20.05 23.74 14.29
CA PRO A 345 -19.65 25.02 14.87
C PRO A 345 -18.35 25.61 14.28
N GLN A 346 -17.47 24.78 13.71
CA GLN A 346 -16.19 25.24 13.15
C GLN A 346 -16.27 25.42 11.64
N TYR A 347 -16.42 24.33 10.90
CA TYR A 347 -16.42 24.33 9.44
C TYR A 347 -17.63 23.57 8.91
N THR A 348 -18.39 24.21 8.02
CA THR A 348 -19.52 23.56 7.37
C THR A 348 -19.38 23.70 5.85
N GLN A 349 -19.25 22.56 5.18
CA GLN A 349 -19.26 22.51 3.72
C GLN A 349 -20.68 22.59 3.21
N ILE A 350 -20.95 23.51 2.29
CA ILE A 350 -22.27 23.69 1.66
C ILE A 350 -22.29 23.35 0.18
N TYR A 351 -21.12 23.32 -0.50
CA TYR A 351 -20.97 22.94 -1.89
C TYR A 351 -19.70 22.13 -2.09
N THR A 352 -19.66 21.24 -3.07
CA THR A 352 -18.45 20.52 -3.48
C THR A 352 -18.50 20.14 -4.95
N LYS A 353 -17.33 20.20 -5.60
CA LYS A 353 -17.12 19.77 -6.98
C LYS A 353 -15.74 19.14 -7.14
N GLU A 354 -15.67 17.95 -7.74
CA GLU A 354 -14.42 17.29 -8.04
C GLU A 354 -13.73 17.92 -9.26
N PHE A 355 -12.46 18.27 -9.12
CA PHE A 355 -11.62 18.79 -10.19
C PHE A 355 -10.67 17.72 -10.76
N LEU A 356 -10.03 16.94 -9.89
CA LEU A 356 -9.26 15.77 -10.30
C LEU A 356 -9.70 14.57 -9.45
N PRO A 357 -9.86 13.38 -10.06
CA PRO A 357 -10.21 12.16 -9.35
C PRO A 357 -9.04 11.64 -8.50
N ASN A 358 -9.29 10.61 -7.70
CA ASN A 358 -8.23 9.93 -6.95
C ASN A 358 -7.17 9.34 -7.90
N HIS A 359 -5.92 9.30 -7.41
CA HIS A 359 -4.76 8.69 -8.09
C HIS A 359 -4.28 9.40 -9.36
N PHE A 360 -4.56 10.70 -9.52
CA PHE A 360 -4.08 11.46 -10.66
C PHE A 360 -2.54 11.61 -10.68
N ASP A 361 -1.88 11.39 -9.56
CA ASP A 361 -0.43 11.54 -9.34
C ASP A 361 0.38 10.24 -9.54
N GLU A 362 -0.27 9.08 -9.77
CA GLU A 362 0.43 7.81 -10.01
C GLU A 362 1.19 7.79 -11.34
N ASN A 363 0.71 8.48 -12.35
CA ASN A 363 1.40 8.65 -13.64
C ASN A 363 1.10 10.06 -14.21
N PRO A 364 1.70 11.10 -13.66
CA PRO A 364 1.32 12.47 -13.92
C PRO A 364 1.75 12.95 -15.31
N ASP A 365 0.78 13.12 -16.21
CA ASP A 365 0.88 13.97 -17.40
C ASP A 365 0.43 15.38 -16.99
N TYR A 366 1.38 16.25 -16.68
CA TYR A 366 1.10 17.58 -16.16
C TYR A 366 0.29 18.45 -17.13
N GLU A 367 0.56 18.41 -18.42
CA GLU A 367 -0.21 19.16 -19.43
C GLU A 367 -1.69 18.72 -19.46
N ARG A 368 -1.92 17.43 -19.36
CA ARG A 368 -3.28 16.86 -19.32
C ARG A 368 -4.00 17.26 -18.05
N ILE A 369 -3.31 17.23 -16.91
CA ILE A 369 -3.84 17.64 -15.61
C ILE A 369 -4.23 19.12 -15.64
N TYR A 370 -3.35 19.99 -16.11
CA TYR A 370 -3.60 21.42 -16.24
C TYR A 370 -4.82 21.72 -17.12
N LYS A 371 -4.88 21.18 -18.33
CA LYS A 371 -6.03 21.33 -19.23
C LYS A 371 -7.35 20.85 -18.62
N GLN A 372 -7.31 19.82 -17.81
CA GLN A 372 -8.49 19.32 -17.12
C GLN A 372 -8.95 20.27 -16.01
N ILE A 373 -8.02 20.83 -15.23
CA ILE A 373 -8.29 21.83 -14.21
C ILE A 373 -8.87 23.09 -14.85
N GLU A 374 -8.20 23.63 -15.85
CA GLU A 374 -8.63 24.83 -16.58
C GLU A 374 -10.07 24.69 -17.13
N LYS A 375 -10.37 23.61 -17.85
CA LYS A 375 -11.71 23.34 -18.38
C LYS A 375 -12.77 23.24 -17.27
N LYS A 376 -12.46 22.59 -16.14
CA LYS A 376 -13.40 22.48 -15.02
C LYS A 376 -13.56 23.79 -14.26
N PHE A 377 -12.49 24.61 -14.21
CA PHE A 377 -12.52 25.94 -13.64
C PHE A 377 -13.42 26.89 -14.46
N GLU A 378 -13.22 26.93 -15.77
CA GLU A 378 -14.11 27.70 -16.67
C GLU A 378 -15.58 27.29 -16.50
N LYS A 379 -15.86 25.97 -16.51
CA LYS A 379 -17.21 25.47 -16.30
C LYS A 379 -17.78 25.89 -14.94
N PHE A 380 -16.96 25.88 -13.88
CA PHE A 380 -17.38 26.37 -12.56
C PHE A 380 -17.72 27.84 -12.61
N ILE A 381 -16.87 28.69 -13.18
CA ILE A 381 -17.08 30.14 -13.26
C ILE A 381 -18.37 30.50 -14.01
N TYR A 382 -18.58 29.90 -15.19
CA TYR A 382 -19.72 30.26 -16.05
C TYR A 382 -21.03 29.58 -15.69
N GLN A 383 -21.02 28.51 -14.93
CA GLN A 383 -22.24 27.72 -14.64
C GLN A 383 -22.59 27.69 -13.14
N ASP A 384 -21.66 27.18 -12.32
CA ASP A 384 -21.98 26.91 -10.92
C ASP A 384 -21.87 28.18 -10.07
N LEU A 385 -20.84 28.98 -10.29
CA LEU A 385 -20.60 30.23 -9.54
C LEU A 385 -21.73 31.23 -9.75
N VAL A 386 -22.22 31.35 -10.99
CA VAL A 386 -23.36 32.25 -11.31
C VAL A 386 -24.57 31.88 -10.46
N LYS A 387 -24.95 30.58 -10.46
CA LYS A 387 -26.09 30.09 -9.67
C LYS A 387 -25.91 30.29 -8.17
N ILE A 388 -24.70 30.05 -7.68
CA ILE A 388 -24.37 30.25 -6.26
C ILE A 388 -24.52 31.71 -5.87
N GLN A 389 -24.05 32.64 -6.70
CA GLN A 389 -24.17 34.09 -6.45
C GLN A 389 -25.63 34.57 -6.54
N GLU A 390 -26.39 34.11 -7.52
CA GLU A 390 -27.81 34.46 -7.67
C GLU A 390 -28.64 34.11 -6.43
N VAL A 391 -28.38 32.92 -5.84
CA VAL A 391 -29.07 32.53 -4.59
C VAL A 391 -28.75 33.49 -3.45
N PHE A 392 -27.48 33.84 -3.25
CA PHE A 392 -27.11 34.76 -2.16
C PHE A 392 -27.45 36.24 -2.41
N GLU A 393 -27.73 36.65 -3.67
CA GLU A 393 -28.19 37.97 -4.03
C GLU A 393 -29.70 38.19 -3.82
N GLN A 394 -30.48 37.06 -3.79
CA GLN A 394 -31.95 37.10 -3.66
C GLN A 394 -32.44 37.08 -2.21
N GLU A 395 -31.60 36.70 -1.30
CA GLU A 395 -31.87 36.60 0.15
C GLU A 395 -31.24 37.76 0.94
#